data_c3e6b8a8630c0dacad68e12515261504
#
_entry.id   c3e6b8a8630c0dacad68e12515261504
#
_cell.length_a   1.000
_cell.length_b   1.000
_cell.length_c   1.000
_cell.angle_alpha   90.00
_cell.angle_beta   90.00
_cell.angle_gamma   90.00
#
_symmetry.space_group_name_H-M   'P 1'
#
loop_
_entity.id
_entity.type
_entity.pdbx_description
1 polymer ?
#
loop_
_entity_poly.entity_id
_entity_poly.type
_entity_poly.pdbx_seq_one_letter_code
_entity_poly.pdbx_strand_id
1 'polypeptide(L)'
;MPHATPLTDEQRAELGQHYPHWTAVEGRDALTCRFTGSNFIHTWGFMSAVALEAEKLNHHPEWANVYKTVDITLTTHDTGGLSDLDQRLIAKIDALVDRLGLTIVGGVPSTGQGG
;
A
#
# COMPACT_ATOMS: atom_id res chain seq x y z
N MET A 1 -17.05 0.41 -15.45
CA MET A 1 -16.19 1.10 -14.50
C MET A 1 -16.62 0.78 -13.08
N PRO A 2 -15.81 0.12 -12.33
CA PRO A 2 -16.20 -0.17 -10.97
C PRO A 2 -16.19 1.11 -10.13
N HIS A 3 -17.17 1.21 -9.28
CA HIS A 3 -17.23 2.32 -8.35
C HIS A 3 -16.59 1.90 -7.05
N ALA A 4 -15.76 2.75 -6.51
CA ALA A 4 -15.18 2.51 -5.19
C ALA A 4 -16.26 2.66 -4.13
N THR A 5 -16.21 1.78 -3.13
CA THR A 5 -17.14 1.81 -2.01
C THR A 5 -16.35 2.08 -0.73
N PRO A 6 -16.71 3.11 0.03
CA PRO A 6 -15.99 3.39 1.28
C PRO A 6 -16.01 2.18 2.20
N LEU A 7 -14.92 1.96 2.93
CA LEU A 7 -14.87 0.86 3.88
C LEU A 7 -15.76 1.15 5.09
N THR A 8 -16.45 0.10 5.55
CA THR A 8 -17.20 0.18 6.81
C THR A 8 -16.22 0.10 7.97
N ASP A 9 -16.67 0.46 9.17
CA ASP A 9 -15.83 0.35 10.36
C ASP A 9 -15.40 -1.10 10.59
N GLU A 10 -16.29 -2.05 10.29
CA GLU A 10 -15.98 -3.46 10.43
C GLU A 10 -14.88 -3.89 9.47
N GLN A 11 -14.96 -3.45 8.23
CA GLN A 11 -13.92 -3.76 7.25
C GLN A 11 -12.58 -3.13 7.62
N ARG A 12 -12.60 -1.91 8.18
CA ARG A 12 -11.38 -1.27 8.64
C ARG A 12 -10.73 -2.05 9.77
N ALA A 13 -11.54 -2.57 10.70
CA ALA A 13 -11.02 -3.38 11.79
C ALA A 13 -10.41 -4.67 11.28
N GLU A 14 -11.07 -5.33 10.32
CA GLU A 14 -10.54 -6.55 9.72
C GLU A 14 -9.23 -6.29 8.99
N LEU A 15 -9.16 -5.17 8.27
CA LEU A 15 -7.95 -4.82 7.56
C LEU A 15 -6.78 -4.64 8.53
N GLY A 16 -7.02 -3.98 9.67
CA GLY A 16 -6.00 -3.79 10.68
C GLY A 16 -5.56 -5.09 11.32
N GLN A 17 -6.47 -6.06 11.44
CA GLN A 17 -6.12 -7.36 11.99
C GLN A 17 -5.30 -8.21 11.04
N HIS A 18 -5.65 -8.19 9.75
CA HIS A 18 -4.98 -9.03 8.77
C HIS A 18 -3.69 -8.41 8.23
N TYR A 19 -3.61 -7.09 8.22
CA TYR A 19 -2.47 -6.37 7.64
C TYR A 19 -1.95 -5.30 8.60
N PRO A 20 -1.54 -5.70 9.83
CA PRO A 20 -1.18 -4.72 10.86
C PRO A 20 0.04 -3.86 10.54
N HIS A 21 0.82 -4.26 9.54
CA HIS A 21 2.00 -3.49 9.14
C HIS A 21 1.65 -2.29 8.28
N TRP A 22 0.43 -2.22 7.77
CA TRP A 22 -0.07 -1.02 7.10
C TRP A 22 -0.64 -0.11 8.16
N THR A 23 -0.10 1.10 8.29
CA THR A 23 -0.48 2.00 9.37
C THR A 23 -1.13 3.27 8.83
N ALA A 24 -1.94 3.88 9.67
CA ALA A 24 -2.67 5.09 9.29
C ALA A 24 -1.69 6.26 9.08
N VAL A 25 -2.01 7.07 8.07
CA VAL A 25 -1.28 8.31 7.83
C VAL A 25 -1.93 9.40 8.67
N GLU A 26 -1.09 10.18 9.36
CA GLU A 26 -1.63 11.24 10.18
C GLU A 26 -2.29 12.32 9.30
N GLY A 27 -3.49 12.71 9.63
CA GLY A 27 -4.19 13.77 8.90
C GLY A 27 -4.86 13.34 7.61
N ARG A 28 -4.80 12.05 7.28
CA ARG A 28 -5.42 11.53 6.07
C ARG A 28 -6.07 10.18 6.33
N ASP A 29 -7.15 9.90 5.62
CA ASP A 29 -7.74 8.56 5.66
C ASP A 29 -7.01 7.70 4.61
N ALA A 30 -5.83 7.23 4.99
CA ALA A 30 -4.93 6.50 4.11
C ALA A 30 -4.08 5.54 4.93
N LEU A 31 -3.57 4.50 4.28
CA LEU A 31 -2.67 3.54 4.93
C LEU A 31 -1.33 3.55 4.21
N THR A 32 -0.26 3.38 4.95
CA THR A 32 1.08 3.40 4.38
C THR A 32 1.92 2.25 4.93
N CYS A 33 2.85 1.78 4.11
CA CYS A 33 3.78 0.74 4.52
C CYS A 33 5.08 0.86 3.73
N ARG A 34 6.19 0.59 4.40
CA ARG A 34 7.52 0.61 3.78
C ARG A 34 8.00 -0.81 3.58
N PHE A 35 8.54 -1.08 2.40
CA PHE A 35 9.11 -2.38 2.05
C PHE A 35 10.53 -2.16 1.54
N THR A 36 11.38 -3.18 1.73
CA THR A 36 12.76 -3.09 1.27
C THR A 36 13.15 -4.38 0.57
N GLY A 37 13.83 -4.27 -0.53
CA GLY A 37 14.36 -5.41 -1.28
C GLY A 37 15.82 -5.64 -0.98
N SER A 38 16.41 -6.63 -1.65
CA SER A 38 17.85 -6.92 -1.50
C SER A 38 18.70 -5.85 -2.17
N ASN A 39 18.18 -5.25 -3.23
CA ASN A 39 18.86 -4.22 -4.00
C ASN A 39 17.81 -3.46 -4.81
N PHE A 40 18.27 -2.50 -5.60
CA PHE A 40 17.35 -1.68 -6.39
C PHE A 40 16.52 -2.50 -7.38
N ILE A 41 17.17 -3.42 -8.10
CA ILE A 41 16.47 -4.21 -9.12
C ILE A 41 15.39 -5.09 -8.49
N HIS A 42 15.67 -5.64 -7.31
CA HIS A 42 14.68 -6.47 -6.61
C HIS A 42 13.45 -5.62 -6.24
N THR A 43 13.68 -4.43 -5.69
CA THR A 43 12.59 -3.52 -5.33
C THR A 43 11.86 -3.01 -6.57
N TRP A 44 12.60 -2.67 -7.63
CA TRP A 44 11.99 -2.20 -8.86
C TRP A 44 11.11 -3.27 -9.50
N GLY A 45 11.56 -4.53 -9.47
CA GLY A 45 10.75 -5.64 -9.98
C GLY A 45 9.46 -5.80 -9.18
N PHE A 46 9.55 -5.66 -7.87
CA PHE A 46 8.37 -5.68 -7.01
C PHE A 46 7.42 -4.53 -7.38
N MET A 47 7.95 -3.32 -7.51
CA MET A 47 7.14 -2.16 -7.89
C MET A 47 6.47 -2.36 -9.24
N SER A 48 7.19 -2.96 -10.20
CA SER A 48 6.62 -3.24 -11.50
C SER A 48 5.44 -4.21 -11.41
N ALA A 49 5.57 -5.23 -10.58
CA ALA A 49 4.49 -6.18 -10.36
C ALA A 49 3.29 -5.50 -9.67
N VAL A 50 3.54 -4.65 -8.69
CA VAL A 50 2.48 -3.88 -8.03
C VAL A 50 1.78 -2.97 -9.05
N ALA A 51 2.56 -2.34 -9.93
CA ALA A 51 2.00 -1.45 -10.95
C ALA A 51 1.01 -2.18 -11.86
N LEU A 52 1.32 -3.44 -12.22
CA LEU A 52 0.42 -4.22 -13.06
C LEU A 52 -0.89 -4.55 -12.32
N GLU A 53 -0.81 -4.86 -11.04
CA GLU A 53 -2.01 -5.13 -10.26
C GLU A 53 -2.84 -3.87 -10.06
N ALA A 54 -2.17 -2.73 -9.83
CA ALA A 54 -2.85 -1.45 -9.69
C ALA A 54 -3.59 -1.10 -10.98
N GLU A 55 -2.96 -1.36 -12.11
CA GLU A 55 -3.58 -1.06 -13.39
C GLU A 55 -4.82 -1.91 -13.64
N LYS A 56 -4.77 -3.20 -13.25
CA LYS A 56 -5.94 -4.07 -13.38
C LYS A 56 -7.12 -3.58 -12.57
N LEU A 57 -6.87 -2.99 -11.40
CA LEU A 57 -7.90 -2.45 -10.54
C LEU A 57 -8.29 -1.03 -10.93
N ASN A 58 -7.54 -0.42 -11.82
CA ASN A 58 -7.67 1.00 -12.15
C ASN A 58 -7.60 1.83 -10.88
N HIS A 59 -6.68 1.47 -9.99
CA HIS A 59 -6.49 2.14 -8.71
C HIS A 59 -5.00 2.18 -8.41
N HIS A 60 -4.44 3.37 -8.31
CA HIS A 60 -3.00 3.55 -8.31
C HIS A 60 -2.49 4.02 -6.96
N PRO A 61 -1.36 3.48 -6.49
CA PRO A 61 -0.79 3.89 -5.22
C PRO A 61 -0.07 5.23 -5.34
N GLU A 62 0.05 5.92 -4.20
CA GLU A 62 1.02 6.99 -4.05
C GLU A 62 2.28 6.32 -3.53
N TRP A 63 3.39 6.48 -4.19
CA TRP A 63 4.60 5.81 -3.71
C TRP A 63 5.86 6.59 -4.02
N ALA A 64 6.91 6.26 -3.28
CA ALA A 64 8.23 6.85 -3.47
C ALA A 64 9.27 5.76 -3.31
N ASN A 65 10.27 5.79 -4.18
CA ASN A 65 11.32 4.79 -4.15
C ASN A 65 12.66 5.48 -3.98
N VAL A 66 13.45 4.99 -3.03
CA VAL A 66 14.84 5.42 -2.85
C VAL A 66 15.68 4.16 -2.77
N TYR A 67 16.51 3.93 -3.77
CA TYR A 67 17.37 2.76 -3.87
C TYR A 67 16.53 1.48 -3.68
N LYS A 68 16.75 0.71 -2.62
CA LYS A 68 16.05 -0.57 -2.43
C LYS A 68 14.81 -0.45 -1.55
N THR A 69 14.39 0.76 -1.20
CA THR A 69 13.26 0.99 -0.31
C THR A 69 12.11 1.63 -1.09
N VAL A 70 10.89 1.17 -0.84
CA VAL A 70 9.70 1.79 -1.41
C VAL A 70 8.68 2.04 -0.31
N ASP A 71 8.13 3.23 -0.29
CA ASP A 71 7.05 3.61 0.61
C ASP A 71 5.78 3.65 -0.23
N ILE A 72 4.77 2.90 0.17
CA ILE A 72 3.50 2.82 -0.56
C ILE A 72 2.39 3.36 0.33
N THR A 73 1.61 4.30 -0.20
CA THR A 73 0.46 4.86 0.50
C THR A 73 -0.78 4.63 -0.34
N LEU A 74 -1.84 4.15 0.29
CA LEU A 74 -3.09 3.86 -0.40
C LEU A 74 -4.23 4.66 0.18
N THR A 75 -5.02 5.24 -0.70
CA THR A 75 -6.25 5.93 -0.37
C THR A 75 -7.06 6.03 -1.66
N THR A 76 -8.33 6.32 -1.57
CA THR A 76 -9.18 6.47 -2.75
C THR A 76 -9.72 7.88 -2.79
N HIS A 77 -9.24 8.64 -3.76
CA HIS A 77 -9.59 10.05 -3.89
C HIS A 77 -11.09 10.23 -4.07
N ASP A 78 -11.71 9.40 -4.90
CA ASP A 78 -13.13 9.54 -5.23
C ASP A 78 -14.05 9.37 -4.04
N THR A 79 -13.64 8.59 -3.03
CA THR A 79 -14.46 8.40 -1.82
C THR A 79 -13.99 9.28 -0.67
N GLY A 80 -12.93 10.04 -0.88
CA GLY A 80 -12.36 10.86 0.17
C GLY A 80 -11.61 10.08 1.22
N GLY A 81 -11.32 8.80 0.98
CA GLY A 81 -10.63 7.96 1.95
C GLY A 81 -10.59 6.51 1.53
N LEU A 82 -10.32 5.65 2.48
CA LEU A 82 -10.14 4.22 2.21
C LEU A 82 -11.41 3.59 1.64
N SER A 83 -11.21 2.77 0.63
CA SER A 83 -12.28 2.07 -0.05
C SER A 83 -11.93 0.60 -0.25
N ASP A 84 -12.88 -0.14 -0.83
CA ASP A 84 -12.66 -1.54 -1.18
C ASP A 84 -11.50 -1.73 -2.16
N LEU A 85 -11.21 -0.72 -2.98
CA LEU A 85 -10.08 -0.82 -3.91
C LEU A 85 -8.75 -0.85 -3.14
N ASP A 86 -8.65 -0.08 -2.06
CA ASP A 86 -7.45 -0.10 -1.23
C ASP A 86 -7.29 -1.46 -0.55
N GLN A 87 -8.40 -2.01 -0.04
CA GLN A 87 -8.37 -3.32 0.59
C GLN A 87 -7.91 -4.39 -0.39
N ARG A 88 -8.41 -4.36 -1.60
CA ARG A 88 -8.04 -5.33 -2.63
C ARG A 88 -6.59 -5.18 -3.04
N LEU A 89 -6.11 -3.94 -3.18
CA LEU A 89 -4.73 -3.71 -3.58
C LEU A 89 -3.76 -4.11 -2.47
N ILE A 90 -4.08 -3.86 -1.21
CA ILE A 90 -3.24 -4.33 -0.10
C ILE A 90 -3.05 -5.84 -0.16
N ALA A 91 -4.11 -6.59 -0.40
CA ALA A 91 -4.01 -8.04 -0.50
C ALA A 91 -3.07 -8.46 -1.63
N LYS A 92 -3.15 -7.76 -2.77
CA LYS A 92 -2.27 -8.06 -3.92
C LYS A 92 -0.83 -7.71 -3.60
N ILE A 93 -0.60 -6.55 -2.98
CA ILE A 93 0.76 -6.13 -2.63
C ILE A 93 1.38 -7.12 -1.65
N ASP A 94 0.65 -7.50 -0.61
CA ASP A 94 1.19 -8.42 0.39
C ASP A 94 1.49 -9.79 -0.20
N ALA A 95 0.67 -10.26 -1.13
CA ALA A 95 0.95 -11.52 -1.83
C ALA A 95 2.24 -11.42 -2.63
N LEU A 96 2.50 -10.27 -3.26
CA LEU A 96 3.74 -10.06 -4.02
C LEU A 96 4.94 -9.95 -3.09
N VAL A 97 4.78 -9.31 -1.93
CA VAL A 97 5.83 -9.21 -0.92
C VAL A 97 6.28 -10.62 -0.51
N ASP A 98 5.30 -11.48 -0.25
CA ASP A 98 5.61 -12.85 0.15
C ASP A 98 6.28 -13.63 -0.99
N ARG A 99 5.70 -13.53 -2.18
CA ARG A 99 6.23 -14.29 -3.33
C ARG A 99 7.61 -13.84 -3.76
N LEU A 100 7.87 -12.54 -3.75
CA LEU A 100 9.13 -11.98 -4.23
C LEU A 100 10.16 -11.78 -3.13
N GLY A 101 9.79 -12.03 -1.89
CA GLY A 101 10.74 -12.00 -0.78
C GLY A 101 11.15 -10.61 -0.32
N LEU A 102 10.27 -9.63 -0.44
CA LEU A 102 10.55 -8.30 0.11
C LEU A 102 10.48 -8.37 1.63
N THR A 103 11.16 -7.46 2.29
CA THR A 103 11.08 -7.31 3.73
C THR A 103 10.09 -6.21 4.06
N ILE A 104 9.18 -6.50 4.98
CA ILE A 104 8.22 -5.51 5.47
C ILE A 104 8.91 -4.72 6.57
N VAL A 105 9.05 -3.41 6.37
CA VAL A 105 9.59 -2.53 7.40
C VAL A 105 8.47 -2.00 8.27
N GLY A 106 7.28 -1.76 7.68
CA GLY A 106 6.13 -1.28 8.41
C GLY A 106 5.77 0.15 8.05
N GLY A 107 5.02 0.77 8.92
CA GLY A 107 4.55 2.11 8.66
C GLY A 107 5.65 3.15 8.61
N VAL A 108 5.47 4.12 7.74
CA VAL A 108 6.41 5.23 7.61
C VAL A 108 6.10 6.22 8.73
N PRO A 109 7.10 6.83 9.40
CA PRO A 109 6.82 7.83 10.42
C PRO A 109 5.96 8.96 9.86
N SER A 110 4.96 9.35 10.62
CA SER A 110 4.05 10.39 10.15
C SER A 110 4.74 11.73 9.98
N THR A 111 5.78 11.97 10.71
CA THR A 111 6.53 13.20 10.55
C THR A 111 7.29 13.21 9.27
N GLY A 112 7.33 12.17 8.74
CA GLY A 112 7.82 12.04 7.52
C GLY A 112 9.03 12.53 7.20
N GLN A 113 9.41 12.96 7.80
CA GLN A 113 10.31 13.29 7.49
C GLN A 113 11.09 12.71 6.89
N GLY A 114 10.97 12.13 6.88
CA GLY A 114 11.66 11.40 6.19
C GLY A 114 12.25 12.07 5.19
N GLY A 115 12.05 12.62 5.15
CA GLY A 115 12.67 13.19 4.14
C GLY A 115 13.61 12.32 3.65
#